data_3c9f8b39bf66836e18ceb205a5990360
#
_entry.id   3c9f8b39bf66836e18ceb205a5990360
#
_cell.length_a   1.000
_cell.length_b   1.000
_cell.length_c   1.000
_cell.angle_alpha   90.00
_cell.angle_beta   90.00
_cell.angle_gamma   90.00
#
_symmetry.space_group_name_H-M   'P 1'
#
loop_
_entity.id
_entity.type
_entity.pdbx_description
1 polymer ?
#
loop_
_entity_poly.entity_id
_entity_poly.type
_entity_poly.pdbx_seq_one_letter_code
_entity_poly.pdbx_strand_id
1 'polypeptide(L)'
;MSKKVAILVDGDFFIRCYKSHLKKQSGDKYENLNPKKLAYNIHTHCLKHINKKNDEELYRIFFYDCKPLEKKVHYPHTQQALDLSKSSTYRERKELHEHLISKPCLALRLGYLDANNARWVIRDQKKRKETF
;
A
#
# COMPACT_ATOMS: atom_id res chain seq x y z
N MET A 1 -6.34 27.56 -22.47
CA MET A 1 -6.34 26.09 -22.45
C MET A 1 -5.98 25.55 -21.09
N SER A 2 -6.73 24.60 -20.59
CA SER A 2 -6.42 23.98 -19.29
C SER A 2 -5.19 23.07 -19.42
N LYS A 3 -4.41 23.01 -18.35
CA LYS A 3 -3.27 22.09 -18.25
C LYS A 3 -3.74 20.76 -17.69
N LYS A 4 -3.51 19.67 -18.40
CA LYS A 4 -3.83 18.32 -17.94
C LYS A 4 -2.72 17.83 -17.01
N VAL A 5 -3.09 17.40 -15.81
CA VAL A 5 -2.15 16.92 -14.81
C VAL A 5 -2.41 15.44 -14.53
N ALA A 6 -1.38 14.62 -14.64
CA ALA A 6 -1.41 13.24 -14.21
C ALA A 6 -0.65 13.11 -12.89
N ILE A 7 -1.21 12.33 -11.96
CA ILE A 7 -0.60 12.08 -10.65
C ILE A 7 -0.22 10.62 -10.59
N LEU A 8 1.06 10.35 -10.37
CA LEU A 8 1.60 9.00 -10.26
C LEU A 8 1.94 8.74 -8.80
N VAL A 9 1.37 7.69 -8.23
CA VAL A 9 1.53 7.33 -6.81
C VAL A 9 2.24 5.99 -6.71
N ASP A 10 3.39 5.97 -6.03
CA ASP A 10 4.00 4.72 -5.56
C ASP A 10 3.19 4.29 -4.33
N GLY A 11 2.29 3.33 -4.53
CA GLY A 11 1.26 2.99 -3.56
C GLY A 11 1.80 2.50 -2.23
N ASP A 12 2.72 1.55 -2.26
CA ASP A 12 3.25 0.98 -1.02
C ASP A 12 4.06 2.02 -0.23
N PHE A 13 4.90 2.78 -0.92
CA PHE A 13 5.66 3.86 -0.29
C PHE A 13 4.74 4.91 0.32
N PHE A 14 3.73 5.34 -0.43
CA PHE A 14 2.77 6.34 0.06
C PHE A 14 2.06 5.85 1.32
N ILE A 15 1.55 4.62 1.30
CA ILE A 15 0.80 4.06 2.44
C ILE A 15 1.69 3.97 3.67
N ARG A 16 2.94 3.51 3.52
CA ARG A 16 3.87 3.42 4.65
C ARG A 16 4.18 4.78 5.25
N CYS A 17 4.46 5.77 4.42
CA CYS A 17 4.75 7.14 4.88
C CYS A 17 3.52 7.77 5.53
N TYR A 18 2.34 7.56 4.96
CA TYR A 18 1.08 8.10 5.48
C TYR A 18 0.75 7.52 6.85
N LYS A 19 0.86 6.20 7.00
CA LYS A 19 0.63 5.53 8.29
C LYS A 19 1.64 5.97 9.34
N SER A 20 2.91 6.12 8.96
CA SER A 20 3.95 6.60 9.86
C SER A 20 3.65 8.03 10.35
N HIS A 21 3.20 8.89 9.45
CA HIS A 21 2.80 10.25 9.79
C HIS A 21 1.62 10.28 10.77
N LEU A 22 0.61 9.46 10.53
CA LEU A 22 -0.54 9.35 11.43
C LEU A 22 -0.14 8.87 12.82
N LYS A 23 0.76 7.90 12.91
CA LYS A 23 1.28 7.39 14.19
C LYS A 23 1.99 8.48 14.97
N LYS A 24 2.80 9.30 14.30
CA LYS A 24 3.50 10.43 14.95
C LYS A 24 2.55 11.48 15.47
N GLN A 25 1.47 11.75 14.77
CA GLN A 25 0.47 12.74 15.19
C GLN A 25 -0.42 12.24 16.32
N SER A 26 -0.79 10.97 16.29
CA SER A 26 -1.77 10.41 17.20
C SER A 26 -1.15 9.75 18.45
N GLY A 27 0.13 9.39 18.41
CA GLY A 27 0.80 8.69 19.48
C GLY A 27 0.09 7.38 19.83
N ASP A 28 -0.23 7.20 21.13
CA ASP A 28 -0.90 6.00 21.61
C ASP A 28 -2.35 5.86 21.17
N LYS A 29 -2.91 6.92 20.60
CA LYS A 29 -4.30 6.93 20.09
C LYS A 29 -4.40 6.49 18.65
N TYR A 30 -3.29 6.06 18.05
CA TYR A 30 -3.30 5.63 16.66
C TYR A 30 -4.20 4.40 16.47
N GLU A 31 -5.15 4.54 15.56
CA GLU A 31 -5.97 3.44 15.08
C GLU A 31 -5.69 3.21 13.60
N ASN A 32 -5.56 1.95 13.21
CA ASN A 32 -5.32 1.63 11.80
C ASN A 32 -6.58 1.95 10.99
N LEU A 33 -6.40 2.66 9.88
CA LEU A 33 -7.51 3.02 9.01
C LEU A 33 -8.06 1.79 8.29
N ASN A 34 -9.39 1.69 8.20
CA ASN A 34 -9.98 0.66 7.37
C ASN A 34 -9.72 0.95 5.87
N PRO A 35 -9.76 -0.07 5.01
CA PRO A 35 -9.43 0.12 3.59
C PRO A 35 -10.30 1.14 2.86
N LYS A 36 -11.58 1.22 3.18
CA LYS A 36 -12.48 2.20 2.59
C LYS A 36 -12.06 3.63 2.89
N LYS A 37 -11.76 3.91 4.14
CA LYS A 37 -11.34 5.25 4.58
C LYS A 37 -9.95 5.59 4.03
N LEU A 38 -9.06 4.62 3.98
CA LEU A 38 -7.73 4.81 3.40
C LEU A 38 -7.83 5.17 1.92
N ALA A 39 -8.67 4.47 1.15
CA ALA A 39 -8.89 4.77 -0.27
C ALA A 39 -9.43 6.19 -0.47
N TYR A 40 -10.38 6.59 0.36
CA TYR A 40 -10.93 7.95 0.35
C TYR A 40 -9.85 8.98 0.61
N ASN A 41 -9.02 8.75 1.62
CA ASN A 41 -7.96 9.69 1.99
C ASN A 41 -6.88 9.79 0.92
N ILE A 42 -6.51 8.68 0.28
CA ILE A 42 -5.57 8.67 -0.84
C ILE A 42 -6.10 9.52 -1.99
N HIS A 43 -7.34 9.30 -2.38
CA HIS A 43 -7.97 10.03 -3.48
C HIS A 43 -8.04 11.54 -3.17
N THR A 44 -8.50 11.88 -1.97
CA THR A 44 -8.60 13.29 -1.53
C THR A 44 -7.24 13.96 -1.50
N HIS A 45 -6.22 13.25 -1.02
CA HIS A 45 -4.86 13.77 -0.97
C HIS A 45 -4.32 14.06 -2.39
N CYS A 46 -4.57 13.17 -3.32
CA CYS A 46 -4.17 13.38 -4.71
C CYS A 46 -4.85 14.62 -5.32
N LEU A 47 -6.13 14.80 -5.05
CA LEU A 47 -6.87 15.96 -5.58
C LEU A 47 -6.32 17.30 -5.09
N LYS A 48 -5.66 17.34 -3.94
CA LYS A 48 -5.06 18.57 -3.41
C LYS A 48 -3.87 19.07 -4.23
N HIS A 49 -3.28 18.21 -5.07
CA HIS A 49 -2.18 18.60 -5.94
C HIS A 49 -2.64 19.34 -7.20
N ILE A 50 -3.94 19.40 -7.44
CA ILE A 50 -4.48 20.10 -8.61
C ILE A 50 -4.79 21.54 -8.24
N ASN A 51 -4.15 22.49 -8.95
CA ASN A 51 -4.34 23.89 -8.72
C ASN A 51 -5.26 24.49 -9.79
N LYS A 52 -6.54 24.58 -9.45
CA LYS A 52 -7.56 25.12 -10.36
C LYS A 52 -7.34 26.60 -10.69
N LYS A 53 -6.68 27.35 -9.78
CA LYS A 53 -6.37 28.76 -10.00
C LYS A 53 -5.34 28.93 -11.13
N ASN A 54 -4.46 27.96 -11.33
CA ASN A 54 -3.48 27.93 -12.41
C ASN A 54 -4.00 27.22 -13.65
N ASP A 55 -5.30 27.02 -13.75
CA ASP A 55 -5.96 26.36 -14.88
C ASP A 55 -5.51 24.90 -15.07
N GLU A 56 -5.20 24.23 -13.95
CA GLU A 56 -4.89 22.82 -13.92
C GLU A 56 -6.15 21.96 -13.84
N GLU A 57 -6.17 20.89 -14.60
CA GLU A 57 -7.27 19.94 -14.61
C GLU A 57 -6.71 18.53 -14.45
N LEU A 58 -7.33 17.73 -13.57
CA LEU A 58 -6.90 16.35 -13.39
C LEU A 58 -7.19 15.52 -14.63
N TYR A 59 -6.12 14.94 -15.21
CA TYR A 59 -6.26 13.93 -16.25
C TYR A 59 -6.58 12.58 -15.62
N ARG A 60 -5.64 12.05 -14.81
CA ARG A 60 -5.82 10.76 -14.16
C ARG A 60 -4.84 10.60 -13.01
N ILE A 61 -5.25 9.82 -12.01
CA ILE A 61 -4.37 9.34 -10.94
C ILE A 61 -3.98 7.91 -11.30
N PHE A 62 -2.67 7.64 -11.37
CA PHE A 62 -2.14 6.29 -11.56
C PHE A 62 -1.57 5.80 -10.23
N PHE A 63 -2.24 4.83 -9.63
CA PHE A 63 -1.81 4.24 -8.37
C PHE A 63 -1.12 2.91 -8.68
N TYR A 64 0.18 2.87 -8.43
CA TYR A 64 1.02 1.70 -8.69
C TYR A 64 1.21 0.91 -7.42
N ASP A 65 0.88 -0.37 -7.47
CA ASP A 65 1.03 -1.28 -6.34
C ASP A 65 1.25 -2.70 -6.89
N CYS A 66 1.41 -3.65 -5.99
CA CYS A 66 1.50 -5.06 -6.35
C CYS A 66 0.31 -5.81 -5.77
N LYS A 67 -0.10 -6.88 -6.45
CA LYS A 67 -1.06 -7.81 -5.86
C LYS A 67 -0.50 -8.37 -4.57
N PRO A 68 -1.30 -8.49 -3.50
CA PRO A 68 -0.83 -9.13 -2.27
C PRO A 68 -0.38 -10.57 -2.53
N LEU A 69 0.68 -10.96 -1.84
CA LEU A 69 1.27 -12.28 -2.02
C LEU A 69 0.36 -13.37 -1.44
N GLU A 70 0.06 -14.41 -2.26
CA GLU A 70 -0.85 -15.51 -1.89
C GLU A 70 -0.11 -16.79 -1.52
N LYS A 71 1.18 -16.75 -1.29
CA LYS A 71 2.01 -17.92 -1.05
C LYS A 71 1.82 -18.47 0.36
N LYS A 72 1.87 -19.81 0.49
CA LYS A 72 2.05 -20.46 1.78
C LYS A 72 3.53 -20.52 2.11
N VAL A 73 3.87 -20.08 3.31
CA VAL A 73 5.25 -20.09 3.81
C VAL A 73 5.27 -20.77 5.18
N HIS A 74 6.47 -21.16 5.64
CA HIS A 74 6.66 -21.74 6.95
C HIS A 74 7.54 -20.84 7.80
N TYR A 75 7.18 -20.66 9.07
CA TYR A 75 8.00 -19.90 10.00
C TYR A 75 9.36 -20.62 10.18
N PRO A 76 10.48 -19.87 10.14
CA PRO A 76 11.81 -20.51 10.19
C PRO A 76 12.09 -21.32 11.46
N HIS A 77 11.58 -20.87 12.61
CA HIS A 77 11.85 -21.50 13.88
C HIS A 77 10.83 -22.56 14.27
N THR A 78 9.56 -22.33 14.01
CA THR A 78 8.47 -23.23 14.45
C THR A 78 8.02 -24.22 13.39
N GLN A 79 8.39 -24.00 12.13
CA GLN A 79 7.95 -24.76 10.96
C GLN A 79 6.41 -24.75 10.78
N GLN A 80 5.70 -23.88 11.47
CA GLN A 80 4.27 -23.75 11.28
C GLN A 80 3.96 -23.12 9.93
N ALA A 81 2.95 -23.63 9.26
CA ALA A 81 2.49 -23.10 7.97
C ALA A 81 1.80 -21.77 8.15
N LEU A 82 2.11 -20.83 7.25
CA LEU A 82 1.43 -19.54 7.18
C LEU A 82 0.94 -19.35 5.75
N ASP A 83 -0.38 -19.26 5.60
CA ASP A 83 -1.00 -18.94 4.32
C ASP A 83 -1.17 -17.42 4.25
N LEU A 84 -0.33 -16.76 3.44
CA LEU A 84 -0.35 -15.31 3.31
C LEU A 84 -1.67 -14.78 2.74
N SER A 85 -2.38 -15.59 1.95
CA SER A 85 -3.69 -15.21 1.40
C SER A 85 -4.77 -15.07 2.47
N LYS A 86 -4.56 -15.66 3.65
CA LYS A 86 -5.47 -15.58 4.80
C LYS A 86 -5.07 -14.51 5.82
N SER A 87 -3.98 -13.81 5.58
CA SER A 87 -3.50 -12.76 6.50
C SER A 87 -4.40 -11.52 6.43
N SER A 88 -4.43 -10.77 7.53
CA SER A 88 -5.14 -9.48 7.57
C SER A 88 -4.53 -8.49 6.59
N THR A 89 -3.20 -8.51 6.44
CA THR A 89 -2.50 -7.65 5.49
C THR A 89 -2.95 -7.90 4.06
N TYR A 90 -3.11 -9.16 3.67
CA TYR A 90 -3.61 -9.55 2.36
C TYR A 90 -5.03 -9.01 2.14
N ARG A 91 -5.93 -9.27 3.09
CA ARG A 91 -7.32 -8.84 2.99
C ARG A 91 -7.46 -7.32 2.92
N GLU A 92 -6.76 -6.62 3.78
CA GLU A 92 -6.81 -5.15 3.81
C GLU A 92 -6.30 -4.54 2.51
N ARG A 93 -5.20 -5.06 1.96
CA ARG A 93 -4.66 -4.52 0.71
C ARG A 93 -5.59 -4.84 -0.47
N LYS A 94 -6.17 -6.02 -0.51
CA LYS A 94 -7.13 -6.40 -1.54
C LYS A 94 -8.38 -5.54 -1.50
N GLU A 95 -8.93 -5.32 -0.31
CA GLU A 95 -10.07 -4.43 -0.11
C GLU A 95 -9.75 -2.99 -0.50
N LEU A 96 -8.56 -2.52 -0.16
CA LEU A 96 -8.09 -1.19 -0.57
C LEU A 96 -8.11 -1.06 -2.10
N HIS A 97 -7.59 -2.05 -2.81
CA HIS A 97 -7.59 -2.03 -4.27
C HIS A 97 -9.00 -1.98 -4.84
N GLU A 98 -9.93 -2.73 -4.26
CA GLU A 98 -11.33 -2.72 -4.67
C GLU A 98 -11.98 -1.35 -4.48
N HIS A 99 -11.70 -0.68 -3.37
CA HIS A 99 -12.20 0.67 -3.14
C HIS A 99 -11.54 1.72 -4.04
N LEU A 100 -10.25 1.56 -4.33
CA LEU A 100 -9.54 2.48 -5.23
C LEU A 100 -10.09 2.43 -6.65
N ILE A 101 -10.43 1.24 -7.14
CA ILE A 101 -10.99 1.07 -8.49
C ILE A 101 -12.28 1.87 -8.67
N SER A 102 -13.06 2.04 -7.60
CA SER A 102 -14.32 2.79 -7.65
C SER A 102 -14.14 4.31 -7.64
N LYS A 103 -12.93 4.82 -7.44
CA LYS A 103 -12.69 6.27 -7.35
C LYS A 103 -12.63 6.92 -8.74
N PRO A 104 -13.22 8.13 -8.90
CA PRO A 104 -13.19 8.83 -10.18
C PRO A 104 -11.77 9.17 -10.62
N CYS A 105 -11.50 9.00 -11.89
CA CYS A 105 -10.22 9.35 -12.54
C CYS A 105 -9.01 8.63 -11.93
N LEU A 106 -9.21 7.47 -11.31
CA LEU A 106 -8.13 6.68 -10.76
C LEU A 106 -7.95 5.38 -11.55
N ALA A 107 -6.73 5.12 -11.99
CA ALA A 107 -6.34 3.87 -12.62
C ALA A 107 -5.42 3.10 -11.69
N LEU A 108 -5.83 1.89 -11.33
CA LEU A 108 -5.02 0.99 -10.52
C LEU A 108 -4.11 0.18 -11.43
N ARG A 109 -2.81 0.26 -11.20
CA ARG A 109 -1.79 -0.46 -11.95
C ARG A 109 -1.08 -1.44 -11.03
N LEU A 110 -1.38 -2.73 -11.20
CA LEU A 110 -0.86 -3.77 -10.32
C LEU A 110 0.27 -4.54 -11.01
N GLY A 111 1.43 -4.58 -10.34
CA GLY A 111 2.48 -5.52 -10.66
C GLY A 111 2.32 -6.80 -9.85
N TYR A 112 3.27 -7.70 -9.98
CA TYR A 112 3.27 -8.99 -9.29
C TYR A 112 4.54 -9.12 -8.45
N LEU A 113 4.37 -9.59 -7.21
CA LEU A 113 5.49 -9.97 -6.36
C LEU A 113 6.01 -11.34 -6.82
N ASP A 114 7.33 -11.53 -6.75
CA ASP A 114 7.92 -12.82 -7.11
C ASP A 114 7.75 -13.81 -5.97
N ALA A 115 6.69 -14.63 -6.06
CA ALA A 115 6.37 -15.63 -5.04
C ALA A 115 7.44 -16.72 -4.95
N ASN A 116 8.13 -17.03 -6.04
CA ASN A 116 9.15 -18.09 -6.06
C ASN A 116 10.40 -17.71 -5.26
N ASN A 117 10.72 -16.42 -5.21
CA ASN A 117 11.86 -15.88 -4.47
C ASN A 117 11.48 -15.25 -3.14
N ALA A 118 10.20 -15.32 -2.75
CA ALA A 118 9.75 -14.82 -1.45
C ALA A 118 10.35 -15.66 -0.33
N ARG A 119 11.02 -15.01 0.60
CA ARG A 119 11.69 -15.69 1.73
C ARG A 119 11.70 -14.79 2.96
N TRP A 120 11.89 -15.42 4.10
CA TRP A 120 12.03 -14.71 5.36
C TRP A 120 13.36 -13.95 5.37
N VAL A 121 13.32 -12.73 5.94
CA VAL A 121 14.52 -11.91 6.14
C VAL A 121 14.71 -11.70 7.62
N ILE A 122 15.93 -12.00 8.11
CA ILE A 122 16.31 -11.77 9.50
C ILE A 122 16.94 -10.37 9.55
N ARG A 123 16.29 -9.45 10.28
CA ARG A 123 16.73 -8.06 10.34
C ARG A 123 17.96 -7.84 11.24
N ASP A 124 18.09 -8.70 12.26
CA ASP A 124 19.22 -8.63 13.20
C ASP A 124 20.34 -9.55 12.72
N GLN A 125 21.49 -8.97 12.40
CA GLN A 125 22.65 -9.72 11.90
C GLN A 125 23.16 -10.77 12.88
N LYS A 126 23.08 -10.52 14.20
CA LYS A 126 23.46 -11.47 15.23
C LYS A 126 22.59 -12.71 15.15
N LYS A 127 21.28 -12.53 15.02
CA LYS A 127 20.33 -13.64 14.86
C LYS A 127 20.54 -14.41 13.57
N ARG A 128 20.98 -13.74 12.49
CA ARG A 128 21.32 -14.42 11.24
C ARG A 128 22.44 -15.44 11.44
N LYS A 129 23.47 -15.09 12.20
CA LYS A 129 24.59 -15.98 12.50
C LYS A 129 24.16 -17.20 13.30
N GLU A 130 23.19 -17.02 14.21
CA GLU A 130 22.67 -18.13 15.04
C GLU A 130 21.73 -19.05 14.27
N THR A 131 21.06 -18.56 13.22
CA THR A 131 20.07 -19.29 12.42
C THR A 131 20.72 -20.10 11.29
N PHE A 132 21.81 -19.63 10.77
CA PHE A 132 22.59 -20.24 9.71
C PHE A 132 23.93 -20.77 10.24
#